data_0762e6ddf36125a84db80bfe5ab898e1
#
_entry.id   0762e6ddf36125a84db80bfe5ab898e1
#
_cell.length_a   1.000
_cell.length_b   1.000
_cell.length_c   1.000
_cell.angle_alpha   90.00
_cell.angle_beta   90.00
_cell.angle_gamma   90.00
#
_symmetry.space_group_name_H-M   'P 1'
#
loop_
_entity.id
_entity.type
_entity.pdbx_description
1 polymer ?
#
loop_
_entity_poly.entity_id
_entity_poly.type
_entity_poly.pdbx_seq_one_letter_code
_entity_poly.pdbx_strand_id
1 'polypeptide(L)'
;ISIHGNAPHLLQWRLEDVEIPNPNHFADIATLGGGILSSLSAQVLGNSDFFTGAFPAEYGNAVSGVFDMKLRNGNNQRNENTFQVGIMGIDFASEGPLSKKHKASYIFNYRYSTTGLLNVDLGGKMDYQDLNFKLNFPTRHAGTFAVWGTALLDKYKSSLEENPDKWDYLEDAGQGRSTQYMAAGGVTHRYFFNENPLLKTTLAGTYSDQEAIQTTYDREFNSSPYIEQNSSNTNLILTSSLNRKVSNRFTNKTGFTFTQMFYNMNFELAPFIDQPLETISKGDGNTSLISAYNSSAWGINDKLSLNFGLHGQLLTLNNRWTLEPRTSLKWQTNARTSFALAYGMYSRMEKMDVYFVKTQSTGDRSVNKNLDFTKAHHLMLSFAYKVSENISLKVEPYI
;
A
#
# COMPACT_ATOMS: atom_id res chain seq x y z
N ILE A 1 -3.13 0.33 11.60
CA ILE A 1 -2.09 1.39 11.74
C ILE A 1 -2.75 2.73 11.40
N SER A 2 -2.66 3.70 12.32
CA SER A 2 -3.09 5.09 12.12
C SER A 2 -1.87 5.99 12.24
N ILE A 3 -1.75 7.00 11.36
CA ILE A 3 -0.65 7.96 11.37
C ILE A 3 -1.25 9.33 11.64
N HIS A 4 -0.80 9.98 12.71
CA HIS A 4 -1.25 11.32 13.10
C HIS A 4 -2.78 11.45 13.22
N GLY A 5 -3.47 10.36 13.62
CA GLY A 5 -4.93 10.31 13.71
C GLY A 5 -5.65 10.06 12.37
N ASN A 6 -4.94 9.97 11.27
CA ASN A 6 -5.54 9.66 9.97
C ASN A 6 -6.01 8.21 9.87
N ALA A 7 -7.06 7.98 9.13
CA ALA A 7 -7.61 6.65 8.90
C ALA A 7 -6.64 5.74 8.15
N PRO A 8 -6.61 4.43 8.44
CA PRO A 8 -5.67 3.48 7.84
C PRO A 8 -5.73 3.42 6.31
N HIS A 9 -6.88 3.62 5.70
CA HIS A 9 -7.05 3.60 4.24
C HIS A 9 -6.34 4.77 3.52
N LEU A 10 -5.91 5.81 4.24
CA LEU A 10 -5.13 6.93 3.69
C LEU A 10 -3.63 6.63 3.58
N LEU A 11 -3.18 5.50 4.13
CA LEU A 11 -1.81 5.03 3.96
C LEU A 11 -1.57 4.56 2.52
N GLN A 12 -0.41 4.92 1.98
CA GLN A 12 0.07 4.37 0.72
C GLN A 12 1.01 3.19 1.00
N TRP A 13 0.75 2.09 0.33
CA TRP A 13 1.59 0.91 0.34
C TRP A 13 2.33 0.80 -0.99
N ARG A 14 3.64 0.67 -0.93
CA ARG A 14 4.49 0.53 -2.12
C ARG A 14 5.39 -0.69 -1.97
N LEU A 15 5.58 -1.41 -3.07
CA LEU A 15 6.52 -2.52 -3.17
C LEU A 15 7.35 -2.35 -4.45
N GLU A 16 8.68 -2.38 -4.35
CA GLU A 16 9.61 -2.21 -5.48
C GLU A 16 9.33 -0.93 -6.31
N ASP A 17 8.97 0.20 -5.64
CA ASP A 17 8.61 1.52 -6.16
C ASP A 17 7.23 1.60 -6.85
N VAL A 18 6.42 0.57 -6.76
CA VAL A 18 5.06 0.52 -7.31
C VAL A 18 4.04 0.63 -6.19
N GLU A 19 3.01 1.46 -6.34
CA GLU A 19 1.86 1.46 -5.43
C GLU A 19 1.10 0.13 -5.57
N ILE A 20 0.86 -0.54 -4.45
CA ILE A 20 0.13 -1.80 -4.38
C ILE A 20 -1.12 -1.64 -3.52
N PRO A 21 -2.15 -2.47 -3.68
CA PRO A 21 -3.25 -2.54 -2.73
C PRO A 21 -2.73 -2.85 -1.32
N ASN A 22 -3.58 -2.66 -0.30
CA ASN A 22 -3.20 -2.92 1.08
C ASN A 22 -2.73 -4.38 1.26
N PRO A 23 -1.46 -4.63 1.65
CA PRO A 23 -0.90 -5.97 1.76
C PRO A 23 -1.19 -6.63 3.12
N ASN A 24 -2.16 -6.16 3.87
CA ASN A 24 -2.51 -6.74 5.15
C ASN A 24 -3.71 -7.66 5.02
N HIS A 25 -3.65 -8.81 5.69
CA HIS A 25 -4.75 -9.75 5.78
C HIS A 25 -5.95 -9.13 6.49
N PHE A 26 -7.15 -9.39 5.97
CA PHE A 26 -8.44 -8.91 6.49
C PHE A 26 -8.56 -7.39 6.57
N ALA A 27 -7.83 -6.65 5.73
CA ALA A 27 -7.74 -5.20 5.79
C ALA A 27 -9.08 -4.49 5.56
N ASP A 28 -9.85 -4.95 4.59
CA ASP A 28 -11.11 -4.32 4.19
C ASP A 28 -12.34 -5.08 4.72
N ILE A 29 -12.16 -6.20 5.44
CA ILE A 29 -13.24 -7.01 6.00
C ILE A 29 -13.70 -6.50 7.37
N ALA A 30 -12.75 -6.27 8.29
CA ALA A 30 -13.07 -5.96 9.68
C ALA A 30 -12.44 -4.65 10.19
N THR A 31 -11.54 -4.03 9.46
CA THR A 31 -10.66 -2.98 10.01
C THR A 31 -10.58 -1.70 9.18
N LEU A 32 -11.47 -1.50 8.20
CA LEU A 32 -11.52 -0.32 7.34
C LEU A 32 -10.13 0.10 6.80
N GLY A 33 -9.40 -0.88 6.26
CA GLY A 33 -8.05 -0.68 5.71
C GLY A 33 -6.90 -0.91 6.71
N GLY A 34 -7.18 -1.31 7.97
CA GLY A 34 -6.14 -1.54 8.98
C GLY A 34 -5.39 -2.85 8.83
N GLY A 35 -6.12 -3.94 8.69
CA GLY A 35 -5.59 -5.31 8.65
C GLY A 35 -5.05 -5.82 9.99
N ILE A 36 -4.95 -7.14 10.12
CA ILE A 36 -4.50 -7.80 11.35
C ILE A 36 -3.03 -8.23 11.25
N LEU A 37 -2.62 -8.72 10.08
CA LEU A 37 -1.31 -9.29 9.82
C LEU A 37 -0.84 -8.92 8.42
N SER A 38 0.43 -8.53 8.28
CA SER A 38 0.99 -8.25 6.95
C SER A 38 1.25 -9.55 6.16
N SER A 39 0.89 -9.57 4.88
CA SER A 39 1.27 -10.65 3.95
C SER A 39 2.75 -10.62 3.59
N LEU A 40 3.44 -9.50 3.82
CA LEU A 40 4.85 -9.35 3.55
C LEU A 40 5.68 -9.90 4.72
N SER A 41 6.24 -11.08 4.54
CA SER A 41 7.08 -11.73 5.56
C SER A 41 8.40 -10.95 5.77
N ALA A 42 8.81 -10.81 7.03
CA ALA A 42 10.11 -10.26 7.40
C ALA A 42 11.30 -11.03 6.78
N GLN A 43 11.10 -12.29 6.39
CA GLN A 43 12.13 -13.11 5.77
C GLN A 43 12.50 -12.65 4.36
N VAL A 44 11.56 -12.03 3.64
CA VAL A 44 11.77 -11.56 2.26
C VAL A 44 11.94 -10.05 2.15
N LEU A 45 11.59 -9.29 3.19
CA LEU A 45 11.75 -7.84 3.19
C LEU A 45 13.22 -7.42 3.32
N GLY A 46 13.60 -6.46 2.50
CA GLY A 46 14.84 -5.70 2.62
C GLY A 46 14.66 -4.42 3.44
N ASN A 47 15.62 -3.51 3.32
CA ASN A 47 15.49 -2.18 3.91
C ASN A 47 14.27 -1.48 3.31
N SER A 48 13.36 -1.08 4.19
CA SER A 48 12.11 -0.42 3.84
C SER A 48 12.04 0.90 4.56
N ASP A 49 11.46 1.91 3.91
CA ASP A 49 11.30 3.24 4.45
C ASP A 49 9.84 3.45 4.86
N PHE A 50 9.65 4.12 5.99
CA PHE A 50 8.36 4.54 6.47
C PHE A 50 8.33 6.04 6.70
N PHE A 51 7.50 6.74 5.93
CA PHE A 51 7.33 8.18 6.03
C PHE A 51 5.99 8.50 6.70
N THR A 52 6.03 9.30 7.75
CA THR A 52 4.84 9.75 8.48
C THR A 52 4.40 11.16 8.10
N GLY A 53 5.14 11.84 7.23
CA GLY A 53 4.86 13.19 6.74
C GLY A 53 6.08 13.78 6.03
N ALA A 54 5.91 14.91 5.38
CA ALA A 54 6.95 15.64 4.66
C ALA A 54 7.82 14.78 3.71
N PHE A 55 7.19 13.77 3.08
CA PHE A 55 7.89 12.85 2.19
C PHE A 55 8.28 13.49 0.84
N PRO A 56 9.36 13.00 0.18
CA PRO A 56 9.89 13.54 -1.08
C PRO A 56 8.87 13.56 -2.23
N ALA A 57 9.20 14.34 -3.29
CA ALA A 57 8.30 14.53 -4.44
C ALA A 57 8.04 13.26 -5.27
N GLU A 58 8.84 12.22 -5.11
CA GLU A 58 8.63 10.91 -5.77
C GLU A 58 7.42 10.13 -5.27
N TYR A 59 6.87 10.48 -4.11
CA TYR A 59 5.71 9.85 -3.51
C TYR A 59 4.45 10.67 -3.80
N GLY A 60 3.78 10.39 -4.91
CA GLY A 60 2.46 10.96 -5.25
C GLY A 60 1.32 10.07 -4.76
N ASN A 61 0.09 10.56 -4.92
CA ASN A 61 -1.14 9.85 -4.52
C ASN A 61 -1.14 9.41 -3.05
N ALA A 62 -0.62 10.27 -2.15
CA ALA A 62 -0.48 9.99 -0.71
C ALA A 62 -0.68 11.26 0.10
N VAL A 63 -1.43 11.18 1.23
CA VAL A 63 -1.74 12.32 2.11
C VAL A 63 -1.43 12.07 3.57
N SER A 64 -1.26 10.83 4.01
CA SER A 64 -1.04 10.47 5.42
C SER A 64 0.38 9.96 5.66
N GLY A 65 0.69 8.80 5.14
CA GLY A 65 2.02 8.21 5.24
C GLY A 65 2.28 7.24 4.10
N VAL A 66 3.54 6.85 3.96
CA VAL A 66 4.00 5.96 2.91
C VAL A 66 4.84 4.85 3.50
N PHE A 67 4.46 3.60 3.24
CA PHE A 67 5.33 2.44 3.39
C PHE A 67 5.99 2.13 2.04
N ASP A 68 7.29 2.38 1.91
CA ASP A 68 8.08 2.01 0.73
C ASP A 68 8.91 0.77 1.03
N MET A 69 8.39 -0.38 0.63
CA MET A 69 8.94 -1.69 0.94
C MET A 69 9.72 -2.24 -0.26
N LYS A 70 10.77 -2.97 0.04
CA LYS A 70 11.61 -3.62 -0.97
C LYS A 70 11.86 -5.07 -0.58
N LEU A 71 11.76 -5.96 -1.55
CA LEU A 71 12.16 -7.34 -1.36
C LEU A 71 13.68 -7.44 -1.48
N ARG A 72 14.31 -8.15 -0.55
CA ARG A 72 15.74 -8.43 -0.64
C ARG A 72 16.05 -9.39 -1.80
N ASN A 73 17.26 -9.41 -2.27
CA ASN A 73 17.70 -10.43 -3.21
C ASN A 73 18.02 -11.72 -2.44
N GLY A 74 17.76 -12.86 -3.04
CA GLY A 74 18.12 -14.15 -2.49
C GLY A 74 19.63 -14.38 -2.46
N ASN A 75 20.10 -15.34 -1.66
CA ASN A 75 21.49 -15.73 -1.57
C ASN A 75 21.97 -16.30 -2.92
N ASN A 76 23.01 -15.72 -3.48
CA ASN A 76 23.57 -16.17 -4.77
C ASN A 76 24.74 -17.15 -4.63
N GLN A 77 25.06 -17.62 -3.41
CA GLN A 77 26.17 -18.54 -3.12
C GLN A 77 25.67 -19.93 -2.72
N ARG A 78 24.65 -20.00 -1.87
CA ARG A 78 24.13 -21.25 -1.29
C ARG A 78 22.62 -21.21 -1.17
N ASN A 79 22.02 -22.41 -1.11
CA ASN A 79 20.60 -22.56 -0.80
C ASN A 79 20.39 -22.46 0.72
N GLU A 80 19.35 -21.72 1.11
CA GLU A 80 18.92 -21.58 2.49
C GLU A 80 17.40 -21.81 2.54
N ASN A 81 16.95 -22.60 3.51
CA ASN A 81 15.53 -22.89 3.70
C ASN A 81 15.17 -22.62 5.17
N THR A 82 14.05 -21.98 5.37
CA THR A 82 13.50 -21.70 6.70
C THR A 82 12.08 -22.25 6.77
N PHE A 83 11.81 -23.01 7.82
CA PHE A 83 10.48 -23.52 8.11
C PHE A 83 10.10 -23.10 9.52
N GLN A 84 8.94 -22.46 9.66
CA GLN A 84 8.41 -21.99 10.94
C GLN A 84 6.97 -22.48 11.12
N VAL A 85 6.64 -22.86 12.33
CA VAL A 85 5.28 -23.24 12.74
C VAL A 85 4.91 -22.39 13.94
N GLY A 86 3.76 -21.74 13.87
CA GLY A 86 3.22 -20.90 14.93
C GLY A 86 1.69 -21.02 15.03
N ILE A 87 1.12 -20.39 16.04
CA ILE A 87 -0.34 -20.37 16.25
C ILE A 87 -1.05 -19.70 15.05
N MET A 88 -0.42 -18.70 14.44
CA MET A 88 -1.00 -17.95 13.32
C MET A 88 -0.78 -18.62 11.95
N GLY A 89 0.12 -19.58 11.83
CA GLY A 89 0.35 -20.23 10.55
C GLY A 89 1.64 -21.03 10.44
N ILE A 90 1.78 -21.64 9.27
CA ILE A 90 3.01 -22.30 8.81
C ILE A 90 3.66 -21.38 7.79
N ASP A 91 4.94 -21.11 7.95
CA ASP A 91 5.76 -20.24 7.08
C ASP A 91 6.91 -21.05 6.50
N PHE A 92 7.05 -21.03 5.20
CA PHE A 92 8.16 -21.65 4.49
C PHE A 92 8.85 -20.61 3.60
N ALA A 93 10.15 -20.42 3.79
CA ALA A 93 10.97 -19.58 2.94
C ALA A 93 12.13 -20.37 2.35
N SER A 94 12.47 -20.07 1.11
CA SER A 94 13.59 -20.66 0.40
C SER A 94 14.30 -19.61 -0.43
N GLU A 95 15.62 -19.66 -0.44
CA GLU A 95 16.44 -18.80 -1.28
C GLU A 95 17.68 -19.54 -1.77
N GLY A 96 18.23 -19.08 -2.89
CA GLY A 96 19.43 -19.69 -3.44
C GLY A 96 19.83 -19.15 -4.81
N PRO A 97 20.97 -19.67 -5.34
CA PRO A 97 21.44 -19.31 -6.66
C PRO A 97 20.61 -19.98 -7.76
N LEU A 98 20.10 -19.18 -8.70
CA LEU A 98 19.63 -19.65 -10.01
C LEU A 98 20.81 -19.92 -10.95
N SER A 99 21.85 -19.10 -10.86
CA SER A 99 23.10 -19.28 -11.60
C SER A 99 24.27 -18.69 -10.84
N LYS A 100 25.16 -19.53 -10.36
CA LYS A 100 26.39 -19.07 -9.70
C LYS A 100 27.31 -18.28 -10.65
N LYS A 101 27.37 -18.66 -11.93
CA LYS A 101 28.18 -17.98 -12.97
C LYS A 101 27.70 -16.54 -13.19
N HIS A 102 26.41 -16.30 -13.17
CA HIS A 102 25.80 -14.99 -13.43
C HIS A 102 25.34 -14.29 -12.15
N LYS A 103 25.59 -14.87 -10.97
CA LYS A 103 25.14 -14.37 -9.65
C LYS A 103 23.61 -14.13 -9.59
N ALA A 104 22.85 -14.85 -10.43
CA ALA A 104 21.39 -14.81 -10.39
C ALA A 104 20.89 -15.59 -9.18
N SER A 105 19.87 -15.07 -8.52
CA SER A 105 19.31 -15.63 -7.29
C SER A 105 17.81 -15.56 -7.25
N TYR A 106 17.22 -16.40 -6.41
CA TYR A 106 15.80 -16.36 -6.08
C TYR A 106 15.61 -16.24 -4.56
N ILE A 107 14.51 -15.68 -4.17
CA ILE A 107 13.91 -15.78 -2.85
C ILE A 107 12.41 -15.97 -3.00
N PHE A 108 11.85 -16.77 -2.13
CA PHE A 108 10.45 -17.16 -2.14
C PHE A 108 10.01 -17.41 -0.69
N ASN A 109 8.78 -17.02 -0.37
CA ASN A 109 8.14 -17.27 0.91
C ASN A 109 6.66 -17.57 0.69
N TYR A 110 6.16 -18.60 1.37
CA TYR A 110 4.74 -18.95 1.38
C TYR A 110 4.28 -19.18 2.82
N ARG A 111 3.14 -18.60 3.15
CA ARG A 111 2.47 -18.79 4.44
C ARG A 111 1.05 -19.33 4.27
N TYR A 112 0.66 -20.19 5.20
CA TYR A 112 -0.69 -20.72 5.30
C TYR A 112 -1.17 -20.66 6.76
N SER A 113 -2.38 -20.15 6.99
CA SER A 113 -2.96 -20.03 8.32
C SER A 113 -3.29 -21.39 8.93
N THR A 114 -3.13 -21.49 10.24
CA THR A 114 -3.54 -22.68 11.03
C THR A 114 -4.73 -22.37 11.93
N THR A 115 -5.28 -21.16 11.88
CA THR A 115 -6.39 -20.72 12.74
C THR A 115 -7.64 -21.59 12.57
N GLY A 116 -7.97 -21.98 11.34
CA GLY A 116 -9.06 -22.91 11.05
C GLY A 116 -8.83 -24.34 11.55
N LEU A 117 -7.56 -24.77 11.67
CA LEU A 117 -7.20 -26.11 12.19
C LEU A 117 -7.26 -26.17 13.73
N LEU A 118 -6.98 -25.04 14.38
CA LEU A 118 -6.88 -24.94 15.84
C LEU A 118 -8.21 -24.56 16.51
N ASN A 119 -9.29 -24.36 15.73
CA ASN A 119 -10.59 -23.85 16.20
C ASN A 119 -10.46 -22.63 17.13
N VAL A 120 -9.55 -21.71 16.79
CA VAL A 120 -9.41 -20.46 17.52
C VAL A 120 -10.59 -19.57 17.14
N ASP A 121 -11.46 -19.29 18.09
CA ASP A 121 -12.57 -18.38 17.90
C ASP A 121 -12.06 -16.92 17.97
N LEU A 122 -12.09 -16.27 16.83
CA LEU A 122 -11.74 -14.86 16.66
C LEU A 122 -12.96 -14.03 16.21
N GLY A 123 -14.16 -14.42 16.62
CA GLY A 123 -15.41 -13.83 16.14
C GLY A 123 -15.83 -14.40 14.78
N GLY A 124 -15.32 -15.56 14.42
CA GLY A 124 -15.59 -16.26 13.16
C GLY A 124 -14.37 -17.05 12.67
N LYS A 125 -14.58 -17.80 11.60
CA LYS A 125 -13.51 -18.59 10.97
C LYS A 125 -12.71 -17.70 10.01
N MET A 126 -11.40 -17.58 10.28
CA MET A 126 -10.44 -16.82 9.47
C MET A 126 -9.42 -17.77 8.86
N ASP A 127 -9.35 -17.83 7.55
CA ASP A 127 -8.33 -18.58 6.83
C ASP A 127 -7.58 -17.61 5.92
N TYR A 128 -6.24 -17.66 5.91
CA TYR A 128 -5.42 -16.83 5.03
C TYR A 128 -4.24 -17.60 4.45
N GLN A 129 -3.77 -17.12 3.32
CA GLN A 129 -2.50 -17.55 2.75
C GLN A 129 -1.85 -16.42 1.96
N ASP A 130 -0.54 -16.43 1.89
CA ASP A 130 0.22 -15.47 1.13
C ASP A 130 1.46 -16.06 0.48
N LEU A 131 1.91 -15.39 -0.58
CA LEU A 131 3.07 -15.74 -1.37
C LEU A 131 3.87 -14.49 -1.68
N ASN A 132 5.19 -14.56 -1.50
CA ASN A 132 6.11 -13.50 -1.87
C ASN A 132 7.30 -14.11 -2.60
N PHE A 133 7.78 -13.48 -3.67
CA PHE A 133 8.97 -13.95 -4.36
C PHE A 133 9.73 -12.81 -5.06
N LYS A 134 11.02 -13.03 -5.26
CA LYS A 134 11.86 -12.21 -6.13
C LYS A 134 12.94 -13.04 -6.80
N LEU A 135 13.07 -12.85 -8.10
CA LEU A 135 14.13 -13.38 -8.94
C LEU A 135 15.03 -12.23 -9.35
N ASN A 136 16.34 -12.37 -9.18
CA ASN A 136 17.31 -11.31 -9.50
C ASN A 136 18.31 -11.79 -10.55
N PHE A 137 18.43 -11.05 -11.63
CA PHE A 137 19.24 -11.39 -12.80
C PHE A 137 20.23 -10.26 -13.13
N PRO A 138 21.40 -10.20 -12.48
CA PRO A 138 22.46 -9.28 -12.87
C PRO A 138 23.03 -9.68 -14.24
N THR A 139 23.23 -8.71 -15.12
CA THR A 139 23.87 -8.91 -16.42
C THR A 139 25.19 -8.15 -16.50
N ARG A 140 26.04 -8.49 -17.46
CA ARG A 140 27.35 -7.83 -17.59
C ARG A 140 27.23 -6.40 -18.17
N HIS A 141 26.32 -6.17 -19.13
CA HIS A 141 26.25 -4.94 -19.91
C HIS A 141 24.86 -4.29 -19.92
N ALA A 142 23.80 -5.06 -19.67
CA ALA A 142 22.44 -4.58 -19.74
C ALA A 142 21.84 -4.22 -18.35
N GLY A 143 22.66 -4.08 -17.31
CA GLY A 143 22.21 -3.79 -15.96
C GLY A 143 21.62 -5.00 -15.25
N THR A 144 20.67 -4.77 -14.35
CA THR A 144 20.05 -5.82 -13.52
C THR A 144 18.56 -5.86 -13.78
N PHE A 145 18.05 -7.04 -14.06
CA PHE A 145 16.61 -7.33 -14.13
C PHE A 145 16.17 -8.02 -12.84
N ALA A 146 14.98 -7.68 -12.34
CA ALA A 146 14.34 -8.38 -11.25
C ALA A 146 12.89 -8.66 -11.62
N VAL A 147 12.42 -9.88 -11.36
CA VAL A 147 11.00 -10.26 -11.41
C VAL A 147 10.56 -10.47 -9.97
N TRP A 148 9.44 -9.87 -9.60
CA TRP A 148 8.96 -9.91 -8.22
C TRP A 148 7.45 -10.03 -8.16
N GLY A 149 6.93 -10.54 -7.06
CA GLY A 149 5.51 -10.61 -6.84
C GLY A 149 5.15 -10.88 -5.39
N THR A 150 3.94 -10.49 -5.05
CA THR A 150 3.25 -10.76 -3.79
C THR A 150 1.80 -11.07 -4.07
N ALA A 151 1.19 -11.96 -3.29
CA ALA A 151 -0.23 -12.25 -3.35
C ALA A 151 -0.73 -12.64 -1.97
N LEU A 152 -1.99 -12.35 -1.68
CA LEU A 152 -2.71 -12.85 -0.51
C LEU A 152 -4.13 -13.30 -0.89
N LEU A 153 -4.63 -14.24 -0.11
CA LEU A 153 -6.01 -14.70 -0.14
C LEU A 153 -6.52 -14.80 1.29
N ASP A 154 -7.62 -14.14 1.56
CA ASP A 154 -8.33 -14.17 2.84
C ASP A 154 -9.72 -14.73 2.67
N LYS A 155 -10.14 -15.53 3.62
CA LYS A 155 -11.52 -16.00 3.76
C LYS A 155 -11.97 -15.79 5.19
N TYR A 156 -13.08 -15.13 5.34
CA TYR A 156 -13.75 -14.92 6.61
C TYR A 156 -15.16 -15.48 6.53
N LYS A 157 -15.58 -16.15 7.60
CA LYS A 157 -16.95 -16.65 7.75
C LYS A 157 -17.40 -16.43 9.20
N SER A 158 -18.41 -15.60 9.40
CA SER A 158 -19.13 -15.50 10.67
C SER A 158 -20.28 -16.50 10.72
N SER A 159 -20.66 -16.88 11.93
CA SER A 159 -21.82 -17.74 12.19
C SER A 159 -22.83 -16.99 13.03
N LEU A 160 -24.10 -17.25 12.80
CA LEU A 160 -25.20 -16.72 13.59
C LEU A 160 -25.07 -17.24 15.04
N GLU A 161 -25.30 -16.38 16.05
CA GLU A 161 -25.54 -16.81 17.43
C GLU A 161 -26.93 -17.48 17.49
N GLU A 162 -26.96 -18.76 17.86
CA GLU A 162 -28.18 -19.57 17.83
C GLU A 162 -29.23 -19.16 18.88
N ASN A 163 -28.80 -18.42 19.91
CA ASN A 163 -29.72 -17.98 20.98
C ASN A 163 -30.06 -16.47 20.78
N PRO A 164 -31.30 -16.12 20.33
CA PRO A 164 -31.69 -14.73 20.11
C PRO A 164 -31.65 -13.83 21.36
N ASP A 165 -31.66 -14.42 22.58
CA ASP A 165 -31.56 -13.65 23.82
C ASP A 165 -30.13 -13.14 24.09
N LYS A 166 -29.15 -13.61 23.31
CA LYS A 166 -27.75 -13.16 23.36
C LYS A 166 -27.39 -12.20 22.22
N TRP A 167 -28.35 -11.78 21.43
CA TRP A 167 -28.10 -10.82 20.35
C TRP A 167 -28.03 -9.40 20.92
N ASP A 168 -26.84 -8.99 21.31
CA ASP A 168 -26.54 -7.64 21.81
C ASP A 168 -26.19 -6.68 20.67
N TYR A 169 -25.67 -7.22 19.56
CA TYR A 169 -25.24 -6.47 18.38
C TYR A 169 -25.82 -7.08 17.10
N LEU A 170 -25.82 -6.29 16.02
CA LEU A 170 -26.32 -6.72 14.71
C LEU A 170 -25.53 -7.93 14.16
N GLU A 171 -24.23 -8.02 14.50
CA GLU A 171 -23.37 -9.13 14.12
C GLU A 171 -23.83 -10.47 14.71
N ASP A 172 -24.41 -10.46 15.91
CA ASP A 172 -24.92 -11.65 16.59
C ASP A 172 -26.15 -12.23 15.87
N ALA A 173 -26.98 -11.34 15.30
CA ALA A 173 -28.16 -11.67 14.50
C ALA A 173 -27.82 -11.92 13.02
N GLY A 174 -26.53 -12.05 12.68
CA GLY A 174 -26.08 -12.16 11.30
C GLY A 174 -25.16 -13.33 11.05
N GLN A 175 -25.15 -13.79 9.82
CA GLN A 175 -24.08 -14.65 9.31
C GLN A 175 -23.56 -14.09 7.99
N GLY A 176 -22.27 -14.25 7.76
CA GLY A 176 -21.68 -13.74 6.54
C GLY A 176 -20.43 -14.48 6.10
N ARG A 177 -20.08 -14.23 4.87
CA ARG A 177 -18.80 -14.66 4.31
C ARG A 177 -18.16 -13.49 3.57
N SER A 178 -16.85 -13.41 3.66
CA SER A 178 -16.06 -12.48 2.86
C SER A 178 -14.82 -13.17 2.33
N THR A 179 -14.47 -12.82 1.11
CA THR A 179 -13.24 -13.28 0.46
C THR A 179 -12.51 -12.05 -0.07
N GLN A 180 -11.22 -11.97 0.20
CA GLN A 180 -10.35 -10.91 -0.29
C GLN A 180 -9.16 -11.51 -1.02
N TYR A 181 -8.90 -11.05 -2.23
CA TYR A 181 -7.69 -11.36 -3.00
C TYR A 181 -6.89 -10.08 -3.22
N MET A 182 -5.59 -10.18 -3.12
CA MET A 182 -4.68 -9.15 -3.58
C MET A 182 -3.49 -9.81 -4.26
N ALA A 183 -3.08 -9.29 -5.39
CA ALA A 183 -1.83 -9.65 -6.03
C ALA A 183 -1.15 -8.41 -6.60
N ALA A 184 0.17 -8.40 -6.56
CA ALA A 184 1.01 -7.41 -7.23
C ALA A 184 2.27 -8.09 -7.75
N GLY A 185 2.70 -7.72 -8.93
CA GLY A 185 3.94 -8.27 -9.48
C GLY A 185 4.45 -7.47 -10.66
N GLY A 186 5.74 -7.60 -10.92
CA GLY A 186 6.33 -6.82 -11.99
C GLY A 186 7.75 -7.23 -12.36
N VAL A 187 8.25 -6.54 -13.37
CA VAL A 187 9.63 -6.62 -13.84
C VAL A 187 10.28 -5.26 -13.67
N THR A 188 11.38 -5.23 -12.94
CA THR A 188 12.18 -4.03 -12.70
C THR A 188 13.51 -4.15 -13.44
N HIS A 189 13.87 -3.13 -14.21
CA HIS A 189 15.17 -2.98 -14.83
C HIS A 189 15.93 -1.81 -14.21
N ARG A 190 17.19 -2.05 -13.83
CA ARG A 190 18.13 -1.04 -13.29
C ARG A 190 19.35 -0.97 -14.18
N TYR A 191 19.65 0.22 -14.70
CA TYR A 191 20.77 0.45 -15.58
C TYR A 191 21.58 1.65 -15.13
N PHE A 192 22.89 1.47 -14.97
CA PHE A 192 23.82 2.56 -14.68
C PHE A 192 24.53 3.00 -15.97
N PHE A 193 24.42 4.27 -16.29
CA PHE A 193 25.19 4.88 -17.39
C PHE A 193 26.56 5.32 -16.83
N ASN A 194 27.63 4.59 -17.14
CA ASN A 194 29.01 4.92 -16.73
C ASN A 194 29.10 5.29 -15.23
N GLU A 195 28.65 4.42 -14.33
CA GLU A 195 28.61 4.61 -12.87
C GLU A 195 27.60 5.66 -12.37
N ASN A 196 27.11 6.55 -13.20
CA ASN A 196 26.12 7.59 -12.87
C ASN A 196 25.63 8.25 -14.18
N PRO A 197 24.33 8.35 -14.51
CA PRO A 197 23.14 8.17 -13.66
C PRO A 197 22.57 6.73 -13.61
N LEU A 198 21.69 6.50 -12.65
CA LEU A 198 20.87 5.28 -12.53
C LEU A 198 19.49 5.50 -13.16
N LEU A 199 19.19 4.74 -14.20
CA LEU A 199 17.81 4.57 -14.71
C LEU A 199 17.17 3.34 -14.05
N LYS A 200 16.00 3.52 -13.48
CA LYS A 200 15.17 2.44 -12.98
C LYS A 200 13.81 2.49 -13.66
N THR A 201 13.40 1.41 -14.31
CA THR A 201 12.10 1.27 -14.97
C THR A 201 11.42 0.01 -14.47
N THR A 202 10.16 0.11 -14.09
CA THR A 202 9.34 -1.02 -13.64
C THR A 202 8.04 -1.06 -14.43
N LEU A 203 7.73 -2.24 -14.97
CA LEU A 203 6.41 -2.58 -15.51
C LEU A 203 5.77 -3.57 -14.54
N ALA A 204 4.59 -3.24 -14.03
CA ALA A 204 3.91 -4.02 -13.02
C ALA A 204 2.41 -4.12 -13.26
N GLY A 205 1.79 -5.14 -12.67
CA GLY A 205 0.34 -5.28 -12.54
C GLY A 205 -0.06 -5.45 -11.09
N THR A 206 -1.21 -4.91 -10.71
CA THR A 206 -1.85 -5.19 -9.44
C THR A 206 -3.28 -5.63 -9.65
N TYR A 207 -3.75 -6.50 -8.78
CA TYR A 207 -5.13 -6.95 -8.75
C TYR A 207 -5.61 -6.96 -7.31
N SER A 208 -6.82 -6.47 -7.07
CA SER A 208 -7.53 -6.62 -5.82
C SER A 208 -8.98 -6.97 -6.11
N ASP A 209 -9.52 -7.89 -5.31
CA ASP A 209 -10.90 -8.35 -5.41
C ASP A 209 -11.45 -8.54 -4.00
N GLN A 210 -12.69 -8.12 -3.80
CA GLN A 210 -13.41 -8.29 -2.55
C GLN A 210 -14.84 -8.72 -2.83
N GLU A 211 -15.21 -9.86 -2.28
CA GLU A 211 -16.56 -10.37 -2.24
C GLU A 211 -17.02 -10.43 -0.77
N ALA A 212 -18.18 -9.89 -0.46
CA ALA A 212 -18.80 -10.00 0.85
C ALA A 212 -20.32 -10.19 0.71
N ILE A 213 -20.85 -11.15 1.46
CA ILE A 213 -22.29 -11.40 1.56
C ILE A 213 -22.61 -11.53 3.05
N GLN A 214 -23.57 -10.75 3.53
CA GLN A 214 -24.08 -10.85 4.88
C GLN A 214 -25.61 -10.95 4.85
N THR A 215 -26.12 -11.87 5.65
CA THR A 215 -27.56 -12.11 5.88
C THR A 215 -27.86 -11.86 7.33
N THR A 216 -28.91 -11.14 7.64
CA THR A 216 -29.44 -10.93 9.00
C THR A 216 -30.69 -11.78 9.23
N TYR A 217 -31.00 -12.02 10.48
CA TYR A 217 -32.13 -12.82 10.91
C TYR A 217 -32.97 -12.02 11.92
N ASP A 218 -34.28 -12.19 11.87
CA ASP A 218 -35.17 -11.76 12.94
C ASP A 218 -35.23 -12.81 14.09
N ARG A 219 -35.95 -12.51 15.16
CA ARG A 219 -36.10 -13.43 16.29
C ARG A 219 -36.86 -14.72 15.98
N GLU A 220 -37.58 -14.76 14.87
CA GLU A 220 -38.26 -15.93 14.31
C GLU A 220 -37.37 -16.69 13.31
N PHE A 221 -36.10 -16.30 13.15
CA PHE A 221 -35.13 -16.85 12.20
C PHE A 221 -35.50 -16.70 10.72
N ASN A 222 -36.34 -15.72 10.37
CA ASN A 222 -36.50 -15.33 8.99
C ASN A 222 -35.25 -14.56 8.54
N SER A 223 -34.74 -14.92 7.38
CA SER A 223 -33.48 -14.33 6.85
C SER A 223 -33.76 -13.22 5.87
N SER A 224 -32.97 -12.16 5.93
CA SER A 224 -32.97 -11.02 4.99
C SER A 224 -31.55 -10.70 4.52
N PRO A 225 -31.33 -10.44 3.22
CA PRO A 225 -30.04 -9.93 2.74
C PRO A 225 -29.71 -8.59 3.41
N TYR A 226 -28.47 -8.41 3.87
CA TYR A 226 -28.05 -7.17 4.51
C TYR A 226 -26.91 -6.46 3.77
N ILE A 227 -25.89 -7.21 3.32
CA ILE A 227 -24.76 -6.70 2.52
C ILE A 227 -24.54 -7.64 1.35
N GLU A 228 -24.37 -7.04 0.17
CA GLU A 228 -23.82 -7.70 -1.00
C GLU A 228 -22.77 -6.80 -1.65
N GLN A 229 -21.54 -7.24 -1.66
CA GLN A 229 -20.42 -6.52 -2.24
C GLN A 229 -19.65 -7.43 -3.18
N ASN A 230 -19.34 -6.91 -4.37
CA ASN A 230 -18.46 -7.53 -5.33
C ASN A 230 -17.66 -6.40 -6.01
N SER A 231 -16.36 -6.34 -5.76
CA SER A 231 -15.51 -5.26 -6.26
C SER A 231 -14.16 -5.78 -6.70
N SER A 232 -13.79 -5.51 -7.93
CA SER A 232 -12.46 -5.85 -8.46
C SER A 232 -11.77 -4.64 -9.08
N ASN A 233 -10.47 -4.54 -8.87
CA ASN A 233 -9.62 -3.51 -9.44
C ASN A 233 -8.35 -4.15 -10.01
N THR A 234 -8.06 -3.84 -11.28
CA THR A 234 -6.82 -4.24 -11.96
C THR A 234 -6.07 -3.00 -12.39
N ASN A 235 -4.80 -2.88 -12.03
CA ASN A 235 -3.97 -1.77 -12.50
C ASN A 235 -2.78 -2.29 -13.30
N LEU A 236 -2.49 -1.64 -14.41
CA LEU A 236 -1.25 -1.78 -15.16
C LEU A 236 -0.41 -0.53 -14.96
N ILE A 237 0.82 -0.71 -14.49
CA ILE A 237 1.66 0.39 -13.99
C ILE A 237 2.99 0.38 -14.71
N LEU A 238 3.33 1.52 -15.29
CA LEU A 238 4.65 1.81 -15.81
C LEU A 238 5.25 2.97 -15.00
N THR A 239 6.35 2.72 -14.32
CA THR A 239 7.12 3.77 -13.63
C THR A 239 8.55 3.79 -14.14
N SER A 240 9.10 4.98 -14.34
CA SER A 240 10.50 5.15 -14.70
C SER A 240 11.09 6.35 -13.98
N SER A 241 12.31 6.20 -13.49
CA SER A 241 13.03 7.26 -12.79
C SER A 241 14.50 7.29 -13.16
N LEU A 242 15.02 8.49 -13.31
CA LEU A 242 16.43 8.78 -13.54
C LEU A 242 16.99 9.49 -12.30
N ASN A 243 17.90 8.83 -11.61
CA ASN A 243 18.62 9.41 -10.48
C ASN A 243 20.03 9.79 -10.91
N ARG A 244 20.36 11.06 -10.81
CA ARG A 244 21.64 11.63 -11.28
C ARG A 244 22.35 12.37 -10.15
N LYS A 245 23.57 11.97 -9.85
CA LYS A 245 24.50 12.74 -9.05
C LYS A 245 25.18 13.77 -9.95
N VAL A 246 24.74 15.04 -9.91
CA VAL A 246 25.25 16.10 -10.77
C VAL A 246 26.58 16.61 -10.24
N SER A 247 26.74 16.67 -8.90
CA SER A 247 28.01 17.01 -8.23
C SER A 247 28.07 16.30 -6.87
N ASN A 248 29.18 16.50 -6.15
CA ASN A 248 29.30 15.97 -4.78
C ASN A 248 28.27 16.54 -3.81
N ARG A 249 27.67 17.67 -4.15
CA ARG A 249 26.70 18.38 -3.29
C ARG A 249 25.30 18.47 -3.91
N PHE A 250 25.10 17.98 -5.14
CA PHE A 250 23.81 18.10 -5.80
C PHE A 250 23.42 16.79 -6.49
N THR A 251 22.27 16.25 -6.06
CA THR A 251 21.62 15.10 -6.68
C THR A 251 20.23 15.49 -7.18
N ASN A 252 19.81 14.90 -8.29
CA ASN A 252 18.49 15.11 -8.85
C ASN A 252 17.87 13.75 -9.22
N LYS A 253 16.60 13.59 -8.92
CA LYS A 253 15.77 12.44 -9.31
C LYS A 253 14.54 12.96 -10.05
N THR A 254 14.37 12.54 -11.29
CA THR A 254 13.21 12.83 -12.11
C THR A 254 12.53 11.54 -12.50
N GLY A 255 11.22 11.51 -12.47
CA GLY A 255 10.50 10.29 -12.83
C GLY A 255 9.05 10.57 -13.21
N PHE A 256 8.43 9.51 -13.75
CA PHE A 256 7.01 9.51 -14.05
C PHE A 256 6.40 8.15 -13.68
N THR A 257 5.09 8.15 -13.46
CA THR A 257 4.28 6.94 -13.31
C THR A 257 3.01 7.08 -14.13
N PHE A 258 2.71 6.06 -14.90
CA PHE A 258 1.45 5.89 -15.61
C PHE A 258 0.76 4.67 -15.03
N THR A 259 -0.46 4.85 -14.52
CA THR A 259 -1.31 3.77 -13.99
C THR A 259 -2.59 3.72 -14.79
N GLN A 260 -2.81 2.65 -15.56
CA GLN A 260 -4.09 2.35 -16.18
C GLN A 260 -4.88 1.48 -15.21
N MET A 261 -6.05 1.94 -14.80
CA MET A 261 -6.94 1.31 -13.84
C MET A 261 -8.17 0.75 -14.56
N PHE A 262 -8.51 -0.49 -14.29
CA PHE A 262 -9.76 -1.15 -14.68
C PHE A 262 -10.51 -1.49 -13.40
N TYR A 263 -11.77 -1.16 -13.33
CA TYR A 263 -12.59 -1.37 -12.14
C TYR A 263 -13.96 -1.95 -12.51
N ASN A 264 -14.44 -2.81 -11.63
CA ASN A 264 -15.81 -3.30 -11.61
C ASN A 264 -16.25 -3.39 -10.16
N MET A 265 -17.34 -2.74 -9.81
CA MET A 265 -17.83 -2.68 -8.44
C MET A 265 -19.34 -2.68 -8.37
N ASN A 266 -19.85 -3.41 -7.39
CA ASN A 266 -21.23 -3.39 -6.95
C ASN A 266 -21.23 -3.52 -5.43
N PHE A 267 -21.76 -2.52 -4.74
CA PHE A 267 -21.97 -2.55 -3.30
C PHE A 267 -23.40 -2.17 -3.00
N GLU A 268 -24.11 -3.09 -2.38
CA GLU A 268 -25.49 -2.99 -1.98
C GLU A 268 -25.61 -3.22 -0.47
N LEU A 269 -26.44 -2.44 0.18
CA LEU A 269 -26.66 -2.47 1.62
C LEU A 269 -28.14 -2.24 1.90
N ALA A 270 -28.72 -3.03 2.79
CA ALA A 270 -30.08 -2.77 3.30
C ALA A 270 -30.04 -1.56 4.27
N PRO A 271 -30.88 -0.53 4.09
CA PRO A 271 -30.92 0.63 5.00
C PRO A 271 -31.27 0.25 6.44
N PHE A 272 -32.12 -0.75 6.61
CA PHE A 272 -32.52 -1.36 7.87
C PHE A 272 -32.68 -2.86 7.68
N ILE A 273 -32.73 -3.61 8.79
CA ILE A 273 -33.08 -5.04 8.80
C ILE A 273 -34.48 -5.19 8.11
N ASP A 274 -34.65 -6.25 7.32
CA ASP A 274 -35.86 -6.60 6.58
C ASP A 274 -36.24 -5.60 5.45
N GLN A 275 -35.36 -4.69 5.12
CA GLN A 275 -35.50 -3.83 3.94
C GLN A 275 -34.77 -4.43 2.73
N PRO A 276 -35.21 -4.15 1.52
CA PRO A 276 -34.49 -4.55 0.32
C PRO A 276 -33.12 -3.89 0.24
N LEU A 277 -32.16 -4.57 -0.41
CA LEU A 277 -30.85 -4.00 -0.70
C LEU A 277 -30.98 -2.74 -1.58
N GLU A 278 -30.25 -1.71 -1.21
CA GLU A 278 -30.10 -0.49 -2.00
C GLU A 278 -28.67 -0.39 -2.55
N THR A 279 -28.54 0.02 -3.79
CA THR A 279 -27.22 0.22 -4.41
C THR A 279 -26.55 1.47 -3.81
N ILE A 280 -25.46 1.27 -3.09
CA ILE A 280 -24.62 2.33 -2.51
C ILE A 280 -23.57 2.80 -3.52
N SER A 281 -22.91 1.86 -4.22
CA SER A 281 -21.92 2.18 -5.24
C SER A 281 -21.97 1.14 -6.35
N LYS A 282 -22.02 1.60 -7.60
CA LYS A 282 -21.99 0.71 -8.78
C LYS A 282 -21.34 1.39 -9.96
N GLY A 283 -20.36 0.71 -10.56
CA GLY A 283 -19.68 1.21 -11.75
C GLY A 283 -18.70 0.18 -12.30
N ASP A 284 -18.50 0.23 -13.60
CA ASP A 284 -17.49 -0.51 -14.32
C ASP A 284 -16.81 0.40 -15.36
N GLY A 285 -15.58 0.07 -15.71
CA GLY A 285 -14.86 0.85 -16.71
C GLY A 285 -13.37 0.91 -16.48
N ASN A 286 -12.79 1.96 -17.04
CA ASN A 286 -11.36 2.22 -16.88
C ASN A 286 -11.05 3.71 -16.80
N THR A 287 -9.90 4.04 -16.22
CA THR A 287 -9.36 5.39 -16.13
C THR A 287 -7.85 5.34 -15.93
N SER A 288 -7.17 6.48 -16.03
CA SER A 288 -5.73 6.53 -15.81
C SER A 288 -5.39 7.58 -14.77
N LEU A 289 -4.37 7.29 -13.95
CA LEU A 289 -3.65 8.25 -13.14
C LEU A 289 -2.25 8.44 -13.73
N ILE A 290 -1.93 9.67 -14.13
CA ILE A 290 -0.65 10.04 -14.72
C ILE A 290 0.05 10.96 -13.74
N SER A 291 1.29 10.65 -13.38
CA SER A 291 2.07 11.51 -12.49
C SER A 291 3.50 11.67 -12.97
N ALA A 292 4.09 12.83 -12.66
CA ALA A 292 5.48 13.12 -12.92
C ALA A 292 6.06 13.95 -11.78
N TYR A 293 7.36 13.77 -11.52
CA TYR A 293 8.01 14.48 -10.45
C TYR A 293 9.46 14.84 -10.77
N ASN A 294 9.92 15.90 -10.12
CA ASN A 294 11.33 16.25 -10.01
C ASN A 294 11.66 16.48 -8.53
N SER A 295 12.72 15.86 -8.05
CA SER A 295 13.19 15.99 -6.67
C SER A 295 14.69 16.23 -6.66
N SER A 296 15.15 17.25 -5.94
CA SER A 296 16.55 17.63 -5.86
C SER A 296 17.00 17.71 -4.40
N ALA A 297 18.22 17.25 -4.13
CA ALA A 297 18.89 17.41 -2.85
C ALA A 297 20.17 18.19 -3.06
N TRP A 298 20.30 19.30 -2.34
CA TRP A 298 21.45 20.22 -2.43
C TRP A 298 22.12 20.42 -1.07
N GLY A 299 23.34 19.94 -0.93
CA GLY A 299 24.22 20.30 0.19
C GLY A 299 24.82 21.69 -0.04
N ILE A 300 24.18 22.73 0.47
CA ILE A 300 24.64 24.12 0.34
C ILE A 300 26.04 24.26 0.92
N ASN A 301 26.26 23.67 2.09
CA ASN A 301 27.55 23.49 2.73
C ASN A 301 27.51 22.25 3.64
N ASP A 302 28.57 22.00 4.42
CA ASP A 302 28.69 20.81 5.26
C ASP A 302 27.67 20.77 6.43
N LYS A 303 27.03 21.91 6.74
CA LYS A 303 26.04 22.04 7.81
C LYS A 303 24.62 22.28 7.31
N LEU A 304 24.44 22.69 6.08
CA LEU A 304 23.12 23.09 5.56
C LEU A 304 22.79 22.32 4.28
N SER A 305 21.66 21.65 4.30
CA SER A 305 21.13 20.92 3.14
C SER A 305 19.68 21.31 2.87
N LEU A 306 19.36 21.47 1.59
CA LEU A 306 18.04 21.80 1.08
C LEU A 306 17.57 20.67 0.16
N ASN A 307 16.38 20.12 0.44
CA ASN A 307 15.65 19.29 -0.50
C ASN A 307 14.47 20.10 -1.05
N PHE A 308 14.24 20.00 -2.34
CA PHE A 308 13.09 20.63 -2.97
C PHE A 308 12.62 19.79 -4.15
N GLY A 309 11.33 19.86 -4.42
CA GLY A 309 10.75 19.08 -5.51
C GLY A 309 9.35 19.54 -5.86
N LEU A 310 8.92 19.04 -6.98
CA LEU A 310 7.59 19.28 -7.52
C LEU A 310 7.02 17.93 -7.98
N HIS A 311 5.77 17.65 -7.59
CA HIS A 311 5.00 16.52 -8.07
C HIS A 311 3.75 17.02 -8.77
N GLY A 312 3.40 16.42 -9.89
CA GLY A 312 2.16 16.70 -10.59
C GLY A 312 1.43 15.43 -10.94
N GLN A 313 0.11 15.42 -10.83
CA GLN A 313 -0.72 14.27 -11.21
C GLN A 313 -2.04 14.70 -11.86
N LEU A 314 -2.54 13.84 -12.74
CA LEU A 314 -3.78 14.00 -13.51
C LEU A 314 -4.59 12.71 -13.44
N LEU A 315 -5.86 12.81 -13.01
CA LEU A 315 -6.84 11.72 -13.07
C LEU A 315 -7.73 11.92 -14.29
N THR A 316 -7.71 10.97 -15.23
CA THR A 316 -8.47 11.09 -16.48
C THR A 316 -9.96 10.84 -16.33
N LEU A 317 -10.41 10.22 -15.23
CA LEU A 317 -11.83 9.99 -14.92
C LEU A 317 -12.67 11.27 -15.01
N ASN A 318 -12.11 12.37 -14.49
CA ASN A 318 -12.80 13.66 -14.39
C ASN A 318 -11.89 14.84 -14.79
N ASN A 319 -10.71 14.58 -15.35
CA ASN A 319 -9.71 15.57 -15.77
C ASN A 319 -9.22 16.49 -14.63
N ARG A 320 -9.27 16.02 -13.36
CA ARG A 320 -8.69 16.75 -12.24
C ARG A 320 -7.18 16.56 -12.20
N TRP A 321 -6.49 17.62 -11.84
CA TRP A 321 -5.03 17.61 -11.73
C TRP A 321 -4.56 18.38 -10.49
N THR A 322 -3.35 18.08 -10.03
CA THR A 322 -2.71 18.78 -8.91
C THR A 322 -1.26 19.06 -9.22
N LEU A 323 -0.72 20.11 -8.57
CA LEU A 323 0.70 20.45 -8.58
C LEU A 323 1.14 20.69 -7.13
N GLU A 324 2.14 19.92 -6.67
CA GLU A 324 2.48 19.73 -5.29
C GLU A 324 3.93 20.14 -5.02
N PRO A 325 4.17 21.38 -4.57
CA PRO A 325 5.50 21.81 -4.16
C PRO A 325 5.87 21.19 -2.81
N ARG A 326 7.12 20.77 -2.67
CA ARG A 326 7.68 20.18 -1.45
C ARG A 326 9.08 20.70 -1.21
N THR A 327 9.42 21.04 0.04
CA THR A 327 10.73 21.52 0.41
C THR A 327 11.09 21.13 1.84
N SER A 328 12.37 20.89 2.10
CA SER A 328 12.88 20.73 3.44
C SER A 328 14.28 21.30 3.56
N LEU A 329 14.52 22.03 4.65
CA LEU A 329 15.82 22.60 5.00
C LEU A 329 16.30 21.91 6.27
N LYS A 330 17.51 21.35 6.25
CA LYS A 330 18.15 20.76 7.42
C LYS A 330 19.41 21.53 7.76
N TRP A 331 19.55 21.92 9.03
CA TRP A 331 20.71 22.63 9.57
C TRP A 331 21.35 21.84 10.70
N GLN A 332 22.56 21.34 10.44
CA GLN A 332 23.41 20.67 11.42
C GLN A 332 24.28 21.73 12.11
N THR A 333 23.88 22.21 13.29
CA THR A 333 24.60 23.26 13.98
C THR A 333 25.96 22.79 14.52
N ASN A 334 26.02 21.56 15.02
CA ASN A 334 27.23 20.88 15.48
C ASN A 334 27.06 19.35 15.39
N ALA A 335 28.06 18.57 15.83
CA ALA A 335 28.01 17.10 15.74
C ALA A 335 26.86 16.44 16.54
N ARG A 336 26.22 17.15 17.45
CA ARG A 336 25.16 16.63 18.33
C ARG A 336 23.79 17.21 18.05
N THR A 337 23.68 18.37 17.39
CA THR A 337 22.44 19.14 17.29
C THR A 337 22.07 19.39 15.83
N SER A 338 20.85 19.06 15.45
CA SER A 338 20.29 19.43 14.15
C SER A 338 18.86 19.95 14.27
N PHE A 339 18.53 20.87 13.36
CA PHE A 339 17.19 21.39 13.14
C PHE A 339 16.76 21.07 11.72
N ALA A 340 15.47 20.84 11.51
CA ALA A 340 14.90 20.76 10.17
C ALA A 340 13.53 21.44 10.13
N LEU A 341 13.24 22.04 8.99
CA LEU A 341 11.94 22.59 8.64
C LEU A 341 11.52 21.96 7.32
N ALA A 342 10.33 21.39 7.27
CA ALA A 342 9.80 20.81 6.06
C ALA A 342 8.37 21.29 5.80
N TYR A 343 8.08 21.57 4.53
CA TYR A 343 6.74 21.88 4.05
C TYR A 343 6.46 21.08 2.78
N GLY A 344 5.25 20.59 2.64
CA GLY A 344 4.79 19.95 1.41
C GLY A 344 3.28 20.01 1.25
N MET A 345 2.85 20.15 0.00
CA MET A 345 1.51 19.88 -0.43
C MET A 345 1.44 18.45 -0.95
N TYR A 346 0.39 17.73 -0.61
CA TYR A 346 0.16 16.34 -0.93
C TYR A 346 -1.26 16.16 -1.40
N SER A 347 -1.47 15.24 -2.34
CA SER A 347 -2.82 14.93 -2.76
C SER A 347 -2.99 13.44 -3.09
N ARG A 348 -4.23 12.97 -2.96
CA ARG A 348 -4.62 11.59 -3.24
C ARG A 348 -5.98 11.56 -3.91
N MET A 349 -6.14 10.71 -4.93
CA MET A 349 -7.45 10.35 -5.43
C MET A 349 -8.21 9.50 -4.41
N GLU A 350 -9.52 9.58 -4.40
CA GLU A 350 -10.35 8.70 -3.57
C GLU A 350 -10.33 7.25 -4.10
N LYS A 351 -10.79 6.30 -3.28
CA LYS A 351 -11.07 4.95 -3.76
C LYS A 351 -12.11 5.00 -4.88
N MET A 352 -12.04 4.09 -5.85
CA MET A 352 -12.92 4.14 -7.02
C MET A 352 -14.42 4.03 -6.66
N ASP A 353 -14.75 3.28 -5.62
CA ASP A 353 -16.12 3.15 -5.10
C ASP A 353 -16.72 4.49 -4.67
N VAL A 354 -15.93 5.40 -4.11
CA VAL A 354 -16.37 6.74 -3.70
C VAL A 354 -16.84 7.60 -4.89
N TYR A 355 -16.18 7.48 -6.05
CA TYR A 355 -16.58 8.22 -7.26
C TYR A 355 -17.93 7.76 -7.81
N PHE A 356 -18.32 6.52 -7.54
CA PHE A 356 -19.53 5.89 -8.07
C PHE A 356 -20.63 5.70 -7.05
N VAL A 357 -20.55 6.43 -5.91
CA VAL A 357 -21.64 6.47 -4.91
C VAL A 357 -22.93 6.98 -5.55
N LYS A 358 -24.02 6.30 -5.25
CA LYS A 358 -25.39 6.62 -5.63
C LYS A 358 -26.20 6.97 -4.39
N THR A 359 -27.26 7.72 -4.55
CA THR A 359 -28.23 8.04 -3.49
C THR A 359 -29.64 7.88 -4.00
N GLN A 360 -30.60 7.62 -3.14
CA GLN A 360 -32.03 7.54 -3.52
C GLN A 360 -32.50 8.77 -4.30
N SER A 361 -32.02 9.97 -3.94
CA SER A 361 -32.39 11.22 -4.60
C SER A 361 -31.78 11.39 -6.00
N THR A 362 -30.72 10.66 -6.32
CA THR A 362 -30.02 10.76 -7.61
C THR A 362 -30.29 9.58 -8.55
N GLY A 363 -30.94 8.52 -8.04
CA GLY A 363 -31.19 7.30 -8.80
C GLY A 363 -29.90 6.70 -9.32
N ASP A 364 -29.81 6.46 -10.63
CA ASP A 364 -28.62 5.87 -11.25
C ASP A 364 -27.42 6.80 -11.44
N ARG A 365 -27.54 8.07 -11.06
CA ARG A 365 -26.49 9.06 -11.26
C ARG A 365 -25.48 9.06 -10.12
N SER A 366 -24.20 8.83 -10.43
CA SER A 366 -23.10 8.94 -9.46
C SER A 366 -22.89 10.39 -9.04
N VAL A 367 -23.00 10.67 -7.73
CA VAL A 367 -22.93 12.05 -7.18
C VAL A 367 -21.51 12.57 -7.09
N ASN A 368 -20.53 11.68 -6.95
CA ASN A 368 -19.15 12.01 -6.59
C ASN A 368 -18.18 11.95 -7.78
N LYS A 369 -18.64 11.68 -9.01
CA LYS A 369 -17.78 11.47 -10.17
C LYS A 369 -16.80 12.63 -10.42
N ASN A 370 -17.16 13.84 -10.04
CA ASN A 370 -16.39 15.08 -10.24
C ASN A 370 -15.58 15.50 -9.00
N LEU A 371 -15.43 14.65 -7.98
CA LEU A 371 -14.60 14.97 -6.82
C LEU A 371 -13.17 15.33 -7.25
N ASP A 372 -12.61 16.33 -6.59
CA ASP A 372 -11.18 16.68 -6.70
C ASP A 372 -10.34 15.70 -5.87
N PHE A 373 -9.04 15.80 -5.98
CA PHE A 373 -8.13 15.12 -5.08
C PHE A 373 -8.32 15.59 -3.65
N THR A 374 -8.30 14.68 -2.69
CA THR A 374 -8.11 15.03 -1.28
C THR A 374 -6.72 15.61 -1.10
N LYS A 375 -6.61 16.78 -0.48
CA LYS A 375 -5.36 17.55 -0.33
C LYS A 375 -4.99 17.71 1.14
N ALA A 376 -3.69 17.61 1.40
CA ALA A 376 -3.12 17.86 2.72
C ALA A 376 -1.90 18.80 2.60
N HIS A 377 -1.73 19.67 3.59
CA HIS A 377 -0.53 20.48 3.75
C HIS A 377 0.19 20.00 5.01
N HIS A 378 1.45 19.63 4.88
CA HIS A 378 2.26 19.23 6.02
C HIS A 378 3.30 20.31 6.29
N LEU A 379 3.33 20.82 7.51
CA LEU A 379 4.41 21.64 8.05
C LEU A 379 5.03 20.91 9.23
N MET A 380 6.31 20.60 9.15
CA MET A 380 7.03 19.88 10.19
C MET A 380 8.27 20.65 10.61
N LEU A 381 8.45 20.78 11.91
CA LEU A 381 9.70 21.18 12.53
C LEU A 381 10.33 19.93 13.15
N SER A 382 11.65 19.82 13.10
CA SER A 382 12.38 18.75 13.79
C SER A 382 13.56 19.35 14.54
N PHE A 383 13.68 18.97 15.80
CA PHE A 383 14.86 19.19 16.64
C PHE A 383 15.41 17.84 17.04
N ALA A 384 16.67 17.57 16.74
CA ALA A 384 17.35 16.37 17.19
C ALA A 384 18.61 16.72 17.97
N TYR A 385 18.76 16.08 19.14
CA TYR A 385 19.91 16.26 20.02
C TYR A 385 20.47 14.92 20.50
N LYS A 386 21.73 14.65 20.20
CA LYS A 386 22.46 13.48 20.69
C LYS A 386 23.02 13.77 22.08
N VAL A 387 22.32 13.28 23.10
CA VAL A 387 22.70 13.45 24.51
C VAL A 387 24.00 12.71 24.83
N SER A 388 24.10 11.45 24.40
CA SER A 388 25.25 10.57 24.50
C SER A 388 25.36 9.65 23.28
N GLU A 389 26.33 8.71 23.27
CA GLU A 389 26.42 7.74 22.17
C GLU A 389 25.20 6.83 22.06
N ASN A 390 24.53 6.56 23.17
CA ASN A 390 23.41 5.64 23.26
C ASN A 390 22.05 6.34 23.47
N ILE A 391 22.02 7.66 23.65
CA ILE A 391 20.79 8.41 23.95
C ILE A 391 20.66 9.57 22.96
N SER A 392 19.53 9.62 22.25
CA SER A 392 19.13 10.72 21.40
C SER A 392 17.72 11.21 21.74
N LEU A 393 17.52 12.51 21.71
CA LEU A 393 16.23 13.17 21.83
C LEU A 393 15.83 13.70 20.45
N LYS A 394 14.60 13.42 20.03
CA LYS A 394 14.00 13.97 18.82
C LYS A 394 12.63 14.53 19.15
N VAL A 395 12.36 15.77 18.75
CA VAL A 395 11.07 16.44 18.93
C VAL A 395 10.61 16.94 17.57
N GLU A 396 9.41 16.55 17.17
CA GLU A 396 8.85 16.83 15.83
C GLU A 396 7.41 17.33 15.96
N PRO A 397 7.18 18.62 16.24
CA PRO A 397 5.87 19.21 16.05
C PRO A 397 5.50 19.25 14.58
N TYR A 398 4.22 18.97 14.30
CA TYR A 398 3.66 18.95 12.94
C TYR A 398 2.24 19.53 12.94
N ILE A 399 1.85 20.06 11.79
CA ILE A 399 0.48 20.49 11.45
C ILE A 399 0.17 19.96 10.06
#